data_630a92e4fbb5da6d753290dd2f3a1edb
#
_entry.id   630a92e4fbb5da6d753290dd2f3a1edb
#
_cell.length_a   1.000
_cell.length_b   1.000
_cell.length_c   1.000
_cell.angle_alpha   90.00
_cell.angle_beta   90.00
_cell.angle_gamma   90.00
#
_symmetry.space_group_name_H-M   'P 1'
#
loop_
_entity.id
_entity.type
_entity.pdbx_description
1 polymer ?
#
loop_
_entity_poly.entity_id
_entity_poly.type
_entity_poly.pdbx_seq_one_letter_code
_entity_poly.pdbx_strand_id
1 'polypeptide(L)'
;SKTVGEYKVVSLERRLLEINPALKVDLSVERYSKETVENFSLENFDCVVDAIDSLDDKADLIVHITSLTRPTLFSSMGAAMRRDPFLITKDEFWNIKGDALARSLRSKFRKSGVYPKRKFKCVYSRECPSKPTDAPAISEKRAYGSLVHVSAIFGLALAGMVIDDILLK
;
A
#
# COMPACT_ATOMS: atom_id res chain seq x y z
N SER A 1 6.10 -2.79 -24.13
CA SER A 1 4.90 -2.21 -23.52
C SER A 1 4.69 -0.79 -24.06
N LYS A 2 3.44 -0.43 -24.40
CA LYS A 2 3.09 0.88 -24.97
C LYS A 2 3.17 2.03 -23.92
N THR A 3 3.32 1.70 -22.64
CA THR A 3 3.27 2.67 -21.53
C THR A 3 4.62 2.87 -20.83
N VAL A 4 5.68 2.27 -21.34
CA VAL A 4 7.03 2.48 -20.80
C VAL A 4 7.45 3.94 -21.02
N GLY A 5 7.83 4.63 -19.93
CA GLY A 5 8.18 6.06 -19.93
C GLY A 5 7.03 7.01 -19.61
N GLU A 6 5.78 6.54 -19.56
CA GLU A 6 4.65 7.34 -19.08
C GLU A 6 4.56 7.33 -17.54
N TYR A 7 4.02 8.40 -16.95
CA TYR A 7 3.65 8.38 -15.54
C TYR A 7 2.56 7.35 -15.28
N LYS A 8 2.73 6.54 -14.23
CA LYS A 8 1.78 5.46 -13.89
C LYS A 8 0.36 5.97 -13.68
N VAL A 9 0.19 7.12 -13.05
CA VAL A 9 -1.12 7.72 -12.77
C VAL A 9 -1.85 8.10 -14.06
N VAL A 10 -1.14 8.64 -15.06
CA VAL A 10 -1.73 9.01 -16.37
C VAL A 10 -2.16 7.76 -17.16
N SER A 11 -1.31 6.73 -17.17
CA SER A 11 -1.64 5.46 -17.83
C SER A 11 -2.83 4.77 -17.14
N LEU A 12 -2.92 4.85 -15.81
CA LEU A 12 -4.01 4.28 -15.04
C LEU A 12 -5.33 5.04 -15.25
N GLU A 13 -5.32 6.38 -15.22
CA GLU A 13 -6.48 7.21 -15.52
C GLU A 13 -7.12 6.82 -16.86
N ARG A 14 -6.32 6.78 -17.94
CA ARG A 14 -6.80 6.38 -19.27
C ARG A 14 -7.53 5.06 -19.22
N ARG A 15 -6.93 4.05 -18.57
CA ARG A 15 -7.55 2.73 -18.46
C ARG A 15 -8.84 2.72 -17.64
N LEU A 16 -8.90 3.51 -16.56
CA LEU A 16 -10.11 3.63 -15.74
C LEU A 16 -11.25 4.27 -16.52
N LEU A 17 -10.97 5.31 -17.30
CA LEU A 17 -11.98 5.98 -18.16
C LEU A 17 -12.42 5.11 -19.33
N GLU A 18 -11.56 4.21 -19.85
CA GLU A 18 -11.97 3.18 -20.82
C GLU A 18 -12.98 2.18 -20.21
N ILE A 19 -12.84 1.85 -18.92
CA ILE A 19 -13.74 0.93 -18.20
C ILE A 19 -15.05 1.63 -17.82
N ASN A 20 -14.95 2.85 -17.28
CA ASN A 20 -16.10 3.65 -16.87
C ASN A 20 -15.89 5.12 -17.26
N PRO A 21 -16.46 5.55 -18.42
CA PRO A 21 -16.30 6.94 -18.90
C PRO A 21 -16.92 8.00 -17.99
N ALA A 22 -17.85 7.62 -17.09
CA ALA A 22 -18.46 8.55 -16.14
C ALA A 22 -17.65 8.73 -14.84
N LEU A 23 -16.53 8.03 -14.70
CA LEU A 23 -15.69 8.12 -13.51
C LEU A 23 -15.02 9.50 -13.45
N LYS A 24 -15.09 10.14 -12.28
CA LYS A 24 -14.28 11.35 -12.01
C LYS A 24 -12.96 10.90 -11.43
N VAL A 25 -11.87 11.26 -12.08
CA VAL A 25 -10.50 10.91 -11.69
C VAL A 25 -9.70 12.18 -11.53
N ASP A 26 -9.18 12.40 -10.32
CA ASP A 26 -8.17 13.42 -10.06
C ASP A 26 -6.82 12.73 -9.90
N LEU A 27 -5.82 13.17 -10.64
CA LEU A 27 -4.49 12.58 -10.57
C LEU A 27 -3.43 13.59 -10.13
N SER A 28 -2.47 13.10 -9.37
CA SER A 28 -1.29 13.87 -8.98
C SER A 28 -0.02 13.13 -9.43
N VAL A 29 0.85 13.82 -10.16
CA VAL A 29 2.19 13.35 -10.55
C VAL A 29 3.18 13.88 -9.52
N GLU A 30 2.95 13.58 -8.26
CA GLU A 30 3.77 14.06 -7.16
C GLU A 30 4.05 12.91 -6.18
N ARG A 31 5.22 12.94 -5.57
CA ARG A 31 5.55 12.02 -4.50
C ARG A 31 4.88 12.50 -3.21
N TYR A 32 4.17 11.60 -2.54
CA TYR A 32 3.68 11.85 -1.21
C TYR A 32 4.84 11.89 -0.22
N SER A 33 4.93 12.96 0.56
CA SER A 33 5.89 13.14 1.65
C SER A 33 5.33 14.13 2.68
N LYS A 34 6.07 14.39 3.75
CA LYS A 34 5.68 15.40 4.74
C LYS A 34 5.58 16.82 4.15
N GLU A 35 6.41 17.10 3.16
CA GLU A 35 6.46 18.41 2.51
C GLU A 35 5.32 18.61 1.51
N THR A 36 4.76 17.53 0.97
CA THR A 36 3.74 17.56 -0.09
C THR A 36 2.36 17.13 0.38
N VAL A 37 2.21 16.69 1.63
CA VAL A 37 0.97 16.12 2.17
C VAL A 37 -0.26 17.00 1.96
N GLU A 38 -0.13 18.30 2.11
CA GLU A 38 -1.23 19.29 1.95
C GLU A 38 -1.77 19.32 0.52
N ASN A 39 -0.96 18.97 -0.48
CA ASN A 39 -1.35 18.98 -1.89
C ASN A 39 -2.37 17.87 -2.23
N PHE A 40 -2.52 16.87 -1.36
CA PHE A 40 -3.39 15.72 -1.60
C PHE A 40 -4.79 15.86 -1.00
N SER A 41 -5.02 16.81 -0.08
CA SER A 41 -6.31 17.08 0.57
C SER A 41 -7.03 15.79 1.02
N LEU A 42 -6.29 14.89 1.70
CA LEU A 42 -6.73 13.53 2.00
C LEU A 42 -7.93 13.47 2.96
N GLU A 43 -8.20 14.53 3.69
CA GLU A 43 -9.36 14.71 4.57
C GLU A 43 -10.71 14.70 3.82
N ASN A 44 -10.70 14.97 2.51
CA ASN A 44 -11.90 15.03 1.67
C ASN A 44 -12.37 13.66 1.17
N PHE A 45 -11.59 12.61 1.39
CA PHE A 45 -11.90 11.25 0.93
C PHE A 45 -12.60 10.42 2.01
N ASP A 46 -13.43 9.48 1.61
CA ASP A 46 -14.05 8.51 2.51
C ASP A 46 -13.10 7.36 2.86
N CYS A 47 -12.28 6.95 1.89
CA CYS A 47 -11.29 5.88 2.02
C CYS A 47 -9.97 6.29 1.41
N VAL A 48 -8.87 5.88 2.04
CA VAL A 48 -7.52 5.98 1.48
C VAL A 48 -6.92 4.59 1.39
N VAL A 49 -6.43 4.23 0.22
CA VAL A 49 -5.71 2.97 -0.02
C VAL A 49 -4.23 3.27 -0.14
N ASP A 50 -3.47 2.75 0.79
CA ASP A 50 -2.01 2.88 0.84
C ASP A 50 -1.34 1.66 0.20
N ALA A 51 -0.65 1.87 -0.90
CA ALA A 51 0.19 0.89 -1.59
C ALA A 51 1.64 1.37 -1.76
N ILE A 52 2.07 2.30 -0.90
CA ILE A 52 3.44 2.84 -0.90
C ILE A 52 4.41 1.77 -0.41
N ASP A 53 5.56 1.62 -1.05
CA ASP A 53 6.64 0.69 -0.68
C ASP A 53 7.77 1.37 0.12
N SER A 54 7.93 2.69 0.00
CA SER A 54 8.86 3.47 0.81
C SER A 54 8.44 3.46 2.28
N LEU A 55 9.34 3.01 3.16
CA LEU A 55 9.06 2.88 4.60
C LEU A 55 8.72 4.24 5.24
N ASP A 56 9.43 5.29 4.85
CA ASP A 56 9.29 6.61 5.44
C ASP A 56 7.97 7.27 5.02
N ASP A 57 7.72 7.36 3.71
CA ASP A 57 6.51 7.95 3.17
C ASP A 57 5.25 7.19 3.60
N LYS A 58 5.33 5.85 3.64
CA LYS A 58 4.25 5.00 4.15
C LYS A 58 3.94 5.25 5.62
N ALA A 59 4.96 5.37 6.45
CA ALA A 59 4.78 5.65 7.87
C ALA A 59 4.14 7.03 8.09
N ASP A 60 4.58 8.04 7.32
CA ASP A 60 4.04 9.38 7.40
C ASP A 60 2.58 9.41 6.93
N LEU A 61 2.24 8.74 5.83
CA LEU A 61 0.86 8.59 5.36
C LEU A 61 -0.05 7.93 6.41
N ILE A 62 0.41 6.81 6.99
CA ILE A 62 -0.35 6.08 8.02
C ILE A 62 -0.63 6.99 9.23
N VAL A 63 0.39 7.70 9.74
CA VAL A 63 0.24 8.61 10.87
C VAL A 63 -0.72 9.75 10.51
N HIS A 64 -0.57 10.35 9.33
CA HIS A 64 -1.41 11.44 8.87
C HIS A 64 -2.88 11.00 8.79
N ILE A 65 -3.19 9.96 7.99
CA ILE A 65 -4.58 9.50 7.80
C ILE A 65 -5.23 9.05 9.10
N THR A 66 -4.48 8.36 9.94
CA THR A 66 -5.05 7.92 11.23
C THR A 66 -5.26 9.05 12.23
N SER A 67 -4.69 10.24 11.99
CA SER A 67 -4.95 11.45 12.79
C SER A 67 -6.22 12.19 12.36
N LEU A 68 -6.66 12.00 11.13
CA LEU A 68 -7.89 12.58 10.60
C LEU A 68 -9.10 11.82 11.12
N THR A 69 -10.25 12.49 11.19
CA THR A 69 -11.49 11.88 11.74
C THR A 69 -12.21 11.00 10.71
N ARG A 70 -12.09 11.30 9.42
CA ARG A 70 -12.96 10.74 8.39
C ARG A 70 -12.38 9.59 7.56
N PRO A 71 -11.25 9.69 6.84
CA PRO A 71 -10.87 8.62 5.93
C PRO A 71 -10.63 7.28 6.63
N THR A 72 -11.25 6.21 6.12
CA THR A 72 -10.86 4.85 6.49
C THR A 72 -9.56 4.51 5.76
N LEU A 73 -8.56 4.00 6.47
CA LEU A 73 -7.28 3.59 5.88
C LEU A 73 -7.24 2.09 5.65
N PHE A 74 -6.90 1.70 4.43
CA PHE A 74 -6.52 0.34 4.06
C PHE A 74 -5.10 0.33 3.51
N SER A 75 -4.23 -0.53 4.02
CA SER A 75 -2.81 -0.52 3.65
C SER A 75 -2.35 -1.88 3.14
N SER A 76 -1.54 -1.87 2.08
CA SER A 76 -0.83 -3.05 1.59
C SER A 76 0.47 -3.23 2.34
N MET A 77 0.73 -4.43 2.86
CA MET A 77 2.04 -4.79 3.37
C MET A 77 2.94 -5.34 2.25
N GLY A 78 4.06 -5.97 2.60
CA GLY A 78 5.06 -6.42 1.64
C GLY A 78 4.59 -7.58 0.76
N ALA A 79 4.46 -7.36 -0.56
CA ALA A 79 4.15 -8.39 -1.54
C ALA A 79 5.40 -9.04 -2.16
N ALA A 80 6.57 -8.43 -1.98
CA ALA A 80 7.82 -8.94 -2.56
C ALA A 80 8.22 -10.31 -1.98
N MET A 81 8.80 -11.16 -2.85
CA MET A 81 9.28 -12.51 -2.51
C MET A 81 8.17 -13.47 -2.02
N ARG A 82 6.90 -13.16 -2.24
CA ARG A 82 5.76 -14.03 -1.97
C ARG A 82 5.41 -14.80 -3.24
N ARG A 83 4.96 -16.04 -3.10
CA ARG A 83 4.62 -16.94 -4.21
C ARG A 83 3.23 -17.56 -4.08
N ASP A 84 2.81 -17.80 -2.85
CA ASP A 84 1.55 -18.47 -2.57
C ASP A 84 0.42 -17.43 -2.37
N PRO A 85 -0.52 -17.33 -3.33
CA PRO A 85 -1.63 -16.40 -3.24
C PRO A 85 -2.66 -16.80 -2.16
N PHE A 86 -2.73 -18.08 -1.77
CA PHE A 86 -3.68 -18.58 -0.77
C PHE A 86 -3.28 -18.23 0.68
N LEU A 87 -2.05 -17.75 0.87
CA LEU A 87 -1.59 -17.23 2.16
C LEU A 87 -1.82 -15.74 2.33
N ILE A 88 -2.40 -15.07 1.31
CA ILE A 88 -2.78 -13.65 1.40
C ILE A 88 -4.05 -13.53 2.24
N THR A 89 -4.04 -12.60 3.19
CA THR A 89 -5.13 -12.38 4.14
C THR A 89 -5.18 -10.93 4.59
N LYS A 90 -6.19 -10.59 5.38
CA LYS A 90 -6.36 -9.26 5.98
C LYS A 90 -6.41 -9.34 7.51
N ASP A 91 -5.82 -8.35 8.17
CA ASP A 91 -5.93 -8.19 9.63
C ASP A 91 -5.70 -6.71 10.01
N GLU A 92 -5.94 -6.40 11.27
CA GLU A 92 -5.54 -5.13 11.86
C GLU A 92 -4.00 -5.06 11.96
N PHE A 93 -3.43 -3.90 11.69
CA PHE A 93 -1.99 -3.69 11.56
C PHE A 93 -1.15 -4.27 12.72
N TRP A 94 -1.62 -4.11 13.96
CA TRP A 94 -0.85 -4.56 15.13
C TRP A 94 -0.87 -6.08 15.31
N ASN A 95 -1.86 -6.77 14.72
CA ASN A 95 -1.99 -8.22 14.77
C ASN A 95 -1.09 -8.94 13.76
N ILE A 96 -0.59 -8.23 12.73
CA ILE A 96 0.18 -8.83 11.64
C ILE A 96 1.47 -9.46 12.15
N LYS A 97 1.66 -10.73 11.84
CA LYS A 97 2.88 -11.48 12.14
C LYS A 97 3.57 -11.94 10.86
N GLY A 98 4.90 -12.10 10.89
CA GLY A 98 5.66 -12.65 9.76
C GLY A 98 5.93 -11.68 8.60
N ASP A 99 5.36 -10.47 8.61
CA ASP A 99 5.61 -9.49 7.56
C ASP A 99 6.77 -8.54 7.93
N ALA A 100 7.76 -8.42 7.02
CA ALA A 100 8.95 -7.62 7.24
C ALA A 100 8.67 -6.11 7.22
N LEU A 101 7.78 -5.65 6.31
CA LEU A 101 7.42 -4.23 6.21
C LEU A 101 6.65 -3.78 7.43
N ALA A 102 5.66 -4.57 7.88
CA ALA A 102 4.91 -4.29 9.10
C ALA A 102 5.83 -4.25 10.34
N ARG A 103 6.83 -5.14 10.39
CA ARG A 103 7.85 -5.13 11.46
C ARG A 103 8.68 -3.84 11.43
N SER A 104 9.11 -3.42 10.26
CA SER A 104 9.90 -2.19 10.06
C SER A 104 9.09 -0.94 10.43
N LEU A 105 7.81 -0.87 10.02
CA LEU A 105 6.90 0.20 10.41
C LEU A 105 6.71 0.29 11.92
N ARG A 106 6.44 -0.85 12.58
CA ARG A 106 6.32 -0.88 14.05
C ARG A 106 7.61 -0.45 14.76
N SER A 107 8.78 -0.82 14.21
CA SER A 107 10.07 -0.37 14.73
C SER A 107 10.24 1.14 14.56
N LYS A 108 9.86 1.68 13.39
CA LYS A 108 9.92 3.11 13.10
C LYS A 108 9.03 3.90 14.07
N PHE A 109 7.78 3.49 14.26
CA PHE A 109 6.85 4.14 15.20
C PHE A 109 7.39 4.14 16.62
N ARG A 110 7.97 3.02 17.08
CA ARG A 110 8.60 2.96 18.42
C ARG A 110 9.80 3.88 18.54
N LYS A 111 10.66 3.97 17.52
CA LYS A 111 11.85 4.83 17.55
C LYS A 111 11.51 6.32 17.51
N SER A 112 10.51 6.69 16.72
CA SER A 112 10.07 8.09 16.60
C SER A 112 9.18 8.55 17.76
N GLY A 113 8.56 7.64 18.52
CA GLY A 113 7.53 7.95 19.49
C GLY A 113 6.19 8.40 18.88
N VAL A 114 6.07 8.38 17.54
CA VAL A 114 4.87 8.81 16.81
C VAL A 114 4.12 7.58 16.31
N TYR A 115 2.87 7.44 16.71
CA TYR A 115 2.05 6.26 16.46
C TYR A 115 0.79 6.60 15.67
N PRO A 116 0.25 5.64 14.89
CA PRO A 116 -1.10 5.74 14.34
C PRO A 116 -2.13 5.96 15.45
N LYS A 117 -3.00 6.97 15.29
CA LYS A 117 -4.01 7.31 16.30
C LYS A 117 -5.26 6.44 16.24
N ARG A 118 -5.53 5.82 15.10
CA ARG A 118 -6.66 4.89 14.91
C ARG A 118 -6.15 3.54 14.39
N LYS A 119 -6.92 2.48 14.67
CA LYS A 119 -6.70 1.16 14.08
C LYS A 119 -7.01 1.20 12.59
N PHE A 120 -6.27 0.43 11.80
CA PHE A 120 -6.47 0.29 10.37
C PHE A 120 -6.20 -1.14 9.92
N LYS A 121 -6.82 -1.52 8.83
CA LYS A 121 -6.72 -2.87 8.27
C LYS A 121 -5.68 -2.92 7.17
N CYS A 122 -4.99 -4.05 7.08
CA CYS A 122 -3.97 -4.29 6.08
C CYS A 122 -4.21 -5.60 5.36
N VAL A 123 -3.78 -5.63 4.08
CA VAL A 123 -3.57 -6.88 3.34
C VAL A 123 -2.11 -7.28 3.48
N TYR A 124 -1.86 -8.54 3.81
CA TYR A 124 -0.52 -9.10 3.94
C TYR A 124 -0.51 -10.59 3.60
N SER A 125 0.65 -11.18 3.43
CA SER A 125 0.79 -12.63 3.27
C SER A 125 1.36 -13.26 4.54
N ARG A 126 0.80 -14.39 4.96
CA ARG A 126 1.36 -15.23 6.04
C ARG A 126 2.59 -16.02 5.60
N GLU A 127 2.88 -16.03 4.31
CA GLU A 127 4.08 -16.68 3.80
C GLU A 127 5.33 -16.04 4.40
N CYS A 128 6.23 -16.84 4.92
CA CYS A 128 7.55 -16.40 5.39
C CYS A 128 8.56 -16.73 4.30
N PRO A 129 8.96 -15.76 3.46
CA PRO A 129 9.92 -16.05 2.41
C PRO A 129 11.26 -16.46 3.03
N SER A 130 11.80 -17.59 2.58
CA SER A 130 13.17 -17.96 2.84
C SER A 130 14.11 -16.95 2.18
N LYS A 131 15.14 -16.52 2.89
CA LYS A 131 16.19 -15.70 2.26
C LYS A 131 16.81 -16.54 1.14
N PRO A 132 16.94 -15.99 -0.09
CA PRO A 132 17.71 -16.69 -1.11
C PRO A 132 19.15 -16.88 -0.59
N THR A 133 19.58 -18.12 -0.44
CA THR A 133 20.93 -18.47 0.01
C THR A 133 21.97 -18.15 -1.05
N ASP A 134 21.58 -18.10 -2.33
CA ASP A 134 22.52 -18.07 -3.47
C ASP A 134 22.15 -17.05 -4.56
N ALA A 135 21.50 -15.95 -4.23
CA ALA A 135 21.31 -14.89 -5.23
C ALA A 135 22.64 -14.16 -5.47
N PRO A 136 23.16 -14.17 -6.69
CA PRO A 136 24.36 -13.38 -7.01
C PRO A 136 24.11 -11.93 -6.62
N ALA A 137 25.12 -11.29 -6.03
CA ALA A 137 25.09 -9.88 -5.67
C ALA A 137 25.06 -9.02 -6.95
N ILE A 138 23.88 -8.94 -7.57
CA ILE A 138 23.63 -8.04 -8.70
C ILE A 138 23.26 -6.69 -8.08
N SER A 139 24.27 -5.84 -7.93
CA SER A 139 24.23 -4.49 -7.39
C SER A 139 24.01 -4.36 -5.87
N GLU A 140 24.50 -3.25 -5.30
CA GLU A 140 24.45 -2.91 -3.88
C GLU A 140 23.03 -2.71 -3.31
N LYS A 141 22.01 -2.66 -4.16
CA LYS A 141 20.59 -2.66 -3.78
C LYS A 141 19.95 -3.97 -4.24
N ARG A 142 19.70 -4.88 -3.32
CA ARG A 142 18.92 -6.10 -3.59
C ARG A 142 17.54 -5.71 -4.12
N ALA A 143 17.30 -5.93 -5.42
CA ALA A 143 15.97 -5.81 -6.00
C ALA A 143 15.15 -7.04 -5.57
N TYR A 144 14.14 -6.82 -4.76
CA TYR A 144 13.16 -7.86 -4.43
C TYR A 144 12.08 -7.90 -5.50
N GLY A 145 12.02 -8.99 -6.26
CA GLY A 145 10.96 -9.19 -7.25
C GLY A 145 9.62 -9.51 -6.61
N SER A 146 8.55 -9.17 -7.33
CA SER A 146 7.19 -9.59 -7.01
C SER A 146 6.57 -10.33 -8.19
N LEU A 147 5.71 -11.31 -7.90
CA LEU A 147 4.98 -12.08 -8.91
C LEU A 147 3.63 -11.40 -9.19
N VAL A 148 3.25 -11.34 -10.46
CA VAL A 148 2.05 -10.62 -10.90
C VAL A 148 0.78 -11.11 -10.21
N HIS A 149 0.61 -12.41 -10.05
CA HIS A 149 -0.59 -12.97 -9.39
C HIS A 149 -0.66 -12.60 -7.90
N VAL A 150 0.47 -12.54 -7.20
CA VAL A 150 0.52 -12.09 -5.80
C VAL A 150 0.12 -10.62 -5.69
N SER A 151 0.77 -9.75 -6.47
CA SER A 151 0.46 -8.31 -6.46
C SER A 151 -0.99 -8.03 -6.86
N ALA A 152 -1.52 -8.78 -7.85
CA ALA A 152 -2.92 -8.65 -8.28
C ALA A 152 -3.90 -9.00 -7.15
N ILE A 153 -3.65 -10.10 -6.41
CA ILE A 153 -4.53 -10.51 -5.30
C ILE A 153 -4.45 -9.53 -4.14
N PHE A 154 -3.27 -8.95 -3.84
CA PHE A 154 -3.18 -7.85 -2.87
C PHE A 154 -4.09 -6.68 -3.27
N GLY A 155 -4.06 -6.27 -4.54
CA GLY A 155 -4.91 -5.20 -5.06
C GLY A 155 -6.41 -5.53 -4.99
N LEU A 156 -6.80 -6.74 -5.42
CA LEU A 156 -8.19 -7.22 -5.37
C LEU A 156 -8.70 -7.32 -3.92
N ALA A 157 -7.87 -7.79 -3.00
CA ALA A 157 -8.24 -7.87 -1.59
C ALA A 157 -8.43 -6.47 -0.97
N LEU A 158 -7.58 -5.49 -1.31
CA LEU A 158 -7.78 -4.09 -0.91
C LEU A 158 -9.08 -3.52 -1.48
N ALA A 159 -9.35 -3.73 -2.77
CA ALA A 159 -10.59 -3.30 -3.41
C ALA A 159 -11.83 -3.90 -2.71
N GLY A 160 -11.79 -5.20 -2.39
CA GLY A 160 -12.85 -5.86 -1.62
C GLY A 160 -13.07 -5.22 -0.24
N MET A 161 -11.99 -4.85 0.45
CA MET A 161 -12.11 -4.18 1.77
C MET A 161 -12.75 -2.79 1.66
N VAL A 162 -12.45 -2.04 0.59
CA VAL A 162 -13.09 -0.73 0.33
C VAL A 162 -14.58 -0.92 0.03
N ILE A 163 -14.93 -1.88 -0.81
CA ILE A 163 -16.33 -2.19 -1.15
C ILE A 163 -17.11 -2.59 0.11
N ASP A 164 -16.55 -3.48 0.94
CA ASP A 164 -17.17 -3.88 2.21
C ASP A 164 -17.41 -2.67 3.13
N ASP A 165 -16.44 -1.75 3.22
CA ASP A 165 -16.54 -0.55 4.06
C ASP A 165 -17.63 0.41 3.57
N ILE A 166 -17.83 0.52 2.26
CA ILE A 166 -18.88 1.36 1.65
C ILE A 166 -20.27 0.73 1.83
N LEU A 167 -20.39 -0.59 1.68
CA LEU A 167 -21.68 -1.28 1.75
C LEU A 167 -22.17 -1.48 3.18
N LEU A 168 -21.30 -1.43 4.19
CA LEU A 168 -21.63 -1.65 5.60
C LEU A 168 -21.83 -0.34 6.40
N LYS A 169 -21.67 0.81 5.77
CA LYS A 169 -21.98 2.14 6.32
C LYS A 169 -23.40 2.57 5.96
#